data_3e48d8de54eb45c92d665c03d4d70955
#
_entry.id   3e48d8de54eb45c92d665c03d4d70955
#
_cell.length_a   1.000
_cell.length_b   1.000
_cell.length_c   1.000
_cell.angle_alpha   90.00
_cell.angle_beta   90.00
_cell.angle_gamma   90.00
#
_symmetry.space_group_name_H-M   'P 1'
#
loop_
_entity.id
_entity.type
_entity.pdbx_description
1 polymer ?
#
loop_
_entity_poly.entity_id
_entity_poly.type
_entity_poly.pdbx_seq_one_letter_code
_entity_poly.pdbx_strand_id
1 'polypeptide(L)' 'MGTVTKKELVARISIQTGQTKVVTKDILQRFLDEIITELSKGNRLEFREFGVFEIKELSLIHI' A
#
# COMPACT_ATOMS: atom_id res chain seq x y z
N MET A 1 20.45 0.68 -8.18
CA MET A 1 19.05 0.58 -7.79
C MET A 1 18.78 1.41 -6.56
N GLY A 2 17.76 2.26 -6.61
CA GLY A 2 17.41 3.08 -5.47
C GLY A 2 16.27 2.50 -4.67
N THR A 3 16.07 3.07 -3.51
CA THR A 3 14.94 2.72 -2.67
C THR A 3 13.93 3.85 -2.69
N VAL A 4 12.68 3.53 -2.97
CA VAL A 4 11.60 4.50 -2.93
C VAL A 4 10.79 4.24 -1.66
N THR A 5 10.69 5.25 -0.82
CA THR A 5 9.99 5.12 0.46
C THR A 5 8.53 5.52 0.33
N LYS A 6 7.73 5.16 1.33
CA LYS A 6 6.33 5.58 1.40
C LYS A 6 6.22 7.10 1.39
N LYS A 7 7.11 7.77 2.12
CA LYS A 7 7.12 9.23 2.19
C LYS A 7 7.28 9.85 0.81
N GLU A 8 8.16 9.29 0.00
CA GLU A 8 8.39 9.78 -1.34
C GLU A 8 7.19 9.57 -2.23
N LEU A 9 6.55 8.41 -2.12
CA LEU A 9 5.34 8.12 -2.88
C LEU A 9 4.21 9.07 -2.50
N VAL A 10 4.06 9.35 -1.20
CA VAL A 10 3.05 10.29 -0.74
C VAL A 10 3.26 11.65 -1.38
N ALA A 11 4.51 12.12 -1.42
CA ALA A 11 4.82 13.41 -2.02
C ALA A 11 4.45 13.45 -3.50
N ARG A 12 4.81 12.41 -4.23
CA ARG A 12 4.50 12.34 -5.67
C ARG A 12 3.00 12.33 -5.92
N ILE A 13 2.27 11.53 -5.17
CA ILE A 13 0.83 11.39 -5.37
C ILE A 13 0.10 12.66 -4.98
N SER A 14 0.55 13.35 -3.93
CA SER A 14 -0.06 14.60 -3.53
C SER A 14 0.03 15.64 -4.64
N ILE A 15 1.17 15.67 -5.34
CA ILE A 15 1.36 16.58 -6.45
C ILE A 15 0.45 16.21 -7.63
N GLN A 16 0.38 14.92 -7.94
CA GLN A 16 -0.41 14.43 -9.08
C GLN A 16 -1.90 14.68 -8.89
N THR A 17 -2.37 14.61 -7.66
CA THR A 17 -3.81 14.70 -7.36
C THR A 17 -4.23 16.09 -6.91
N GLY A 18 -3.28 16.97 -6.61
CA GLY A 18 -3.59 18.28 -6.08
C GLY A 18 -4.03 18.26 -4.63
N GLN A 19 -3.83 17.15 -3.93
CA GLN A 19 -4.18 17.03 -2.53
C GLN A 19 -3.00 17.39 -1.63
N THR A 20 -3.30 17.68 -0.36
CA THR A 20 -2.24 17.93 0.61
C THR A 20 -1.53 16.62 0.94
N LYS A 21 -0.31 16.73 1.45
CA LYS A 21 0.43 15.54 1.88
C LYS A 21 -0.26 14.84 3.03
N VAL A 22 -0.91 15.60 3.91
CA VAL A 22 -1.62 15.03 5.06
C VAL A 22 -2.77 14.15 4.59
N VAL A 23 -3.61 14.65 3.68
CA VAL A 23 -4.73 13.88 3.14
C VAL A 23 -4.22 12.68 2.37
N THR A 24 -3.22 12.88 1.53
CA THR A 24 -2.65 11.80 0.72
C THR A 24 -2.10 10.68 1.61
N LYS A 25 -1.36 11.06 2.64
CA LYS A 25 -0.78 10.09 3.56
C LYS A 25 -1.88 9.30 4.27
N ASP A 26 -2.94 9.98 4.70
CA ASP A 26 -4.03 9.31 5.39
C ASP A 26 -4.71 8.27 4.49
N ILE A 27 -5.00 8.66 3.26
CA ILE A 27 -5.65 7.75 2.30
C ILE A 27 -4.75 6.55 2.01
N LEU A 28 -3.48 6.79 1.75
CA LEU A 28 -2.55 5.72 1.44
C LEU A 28 -2.34 4.79 2.63
N GLN A 29 -2.30 5.35 3.84
CA GLN A 29 -2.14 4.53 5.02
C GLN A 29 -3.33 3.60 5.22
N ARG A 30 -4.53 4.12 5.01
CA ARG A 30 -5.74 3.30 5.11
C ARG A 30 -5.76 2.20 4.06
N PHE A 31 -5.33 2.52 2.85
CA PHE A 31 -5.25 1.55 1.77
C PHE A 31 -4.30 0.41 2.13
N LEU A 32 -3.11 0.77 2.62
CA LEU A 32 -2.12 -0.23 3.03
C LEU A 32 -2.62 -1.07 4.20
N ASP A 33 -3.29 -0.44 5.17
CA ASP A 33 -3.85 -1.16 6.30
C ASP A 33 -4.89 -2.18 5.85
N GLU A 34 -5.71 -1.83 4.87
CA GLU A 34 -6.70 -2.76 4.34
C GLU A 34 -6.03 -3.94 3.64
N ILE A 35 -4.97 -3.67 2.89
CA ILE A 35 -4.21 -4.74 2.25
C ILE A 35 -3.67 -5.71 3.29
N ILE A 36 -3.05 -5.17 4.33
CA ILE A 36 -2.48 -5.99 5.40
C ILE A 36 -3.56 -6.81 6.09
N THR A 37 -4.69 -6.18 6.38
CA THR A 37 -5.80 -6.83 7.05
C THR A 37 -6.31 -8.03 6.26
N GLU A 38 -6.53 -7.84 4.97
CA GLU A 38 -7.04 -8.92 4.13
C GLU A 38 -6.04 -10.06 3.97
N LEU A 39 -4.76 -9.71 3.76
CA LEU A 39 -3.74 -10.73 3.63
C LEU A 39 -3.54 -11.51 4.92
N SER A 40 -3.68 -10.85 6.07
CA SER A 40 -3.53 -11.55 7.34
C SER A 40 -4.68 -12.49 7.63
N LYS A 41 -5.83 -12.29 6.98
CA LYS A 41 -6.95 -13.21 7.07
C LYS A 41 -6.79 -14.41 6.14
N GLY A 42 -5.74 -14.41 5.32
CA GLY A 42 -5.52 -15.46 4.34
C GLY A 42 -6.19 -15.22 3.00
N ASN A 43 -6.77 -14.05 2.80
CA ASN A 43 -7.41 -13.72 1.54
C ASN A 43 -6.39 -13.28 0.50
N ARG A 44 -6.71 -13.53 -0.76
CA ARG A 44 -5.94 -13.01 -1.87
C ARG A 44 -6.49 -11.66 -2.25
N LEU A 45 -5.61 -10.78 -2.71
CA LEU A 45 -6.00 -9.49 -3.25
C LEU A 45 -5.69 -9.49 -4.74
N GLU A 46 -6.71 -9.22 -5.53
CA GLU A 46 -6.54 -9.19 -6.97
C GLU A 46 -6.76 -7.76 -7.47
N PHE A 47 -5.71 -7.19 -8.05
CA PHE A 47 -5.79 -5.89 -8.69
C PHE A 47 -5.62 -6.12 -10.18
N ARG A 48 -6.69 -5.94 -10.93
CA ARG A 48 -6.72 -6.29 -12.35
C ARG A 48 -5.55 -5.77 -13.15
N GLU A 49 -5.05 -4.60 -12.79
CA GLU A 49 -3.97 -3.98 -13.53
C GLU A 49 -2.58 -4.35 -13.02
N PHE A 50 -2.50 -4.93 -11.84
CA PHE A 50 -1.21 -5.27 -11.23
C PHE A 50 -1.01 -6.76 -11.04
N GLY A 51 -2.08 -7.51 -10.87
CA GLY A 51 -1.97 -8.93 -10.63
C GLY A 51 -2.60 -9.35 -9.33
N VAL A 52 -2.10 -10.44 -8.78
CA VAL A 52 -2.65 -11.03 -7.58
C VAL A 52 -1.61 -10.98 -6.48
N PHE A 53 -2.03 -10.53 -5.30
CA PHE A 53 -1.18 -10.50 -4.12
C PHE A 53 -1.70 -11.50 -3.11
N GLU A 54 -0.82 -12.36 -2.62
CA GLU A 54 -1.19 -13.32 -1.59
C GLU A 54 0.03 -13.64 -0.75
N ILE A 55 -0.22 -14.01 0.49
CA ILE A 55 0.84 -14.38 1.42
C ILE A 55 0.77 -15.88 1.61
N LYS A 56 1.87 -16.55 1.32
CA LYS A 56 1.96 -18.00 1.45
C LYS A 56 2.52 -18.41 2.79
N GLU A 57 3.21 -17.51 3.47
CA GLU A 57 3.77 -17.76 4.79
C GLU A 57 3.47 -16.59 5.69
N LEU A 58 2.82 -16.89 6.81
CA LEU A 58 2.39 -15.84 7.74
C LEU A 58 3.56 -15.13 8.42
N SER A 59 4.68 -15.81 8.54
CA SER A 59 5.84 -15.24 9.22
C SER A 59 6.43 -14.04 8.49
N LEU A 60 6.01 -13.80 7.26
CA LEU A 60 6.53 -12.70 6.46
C LEU A 60 5.80 -11.39 6.67
N ILE A 61 4.78 -11.38 7.49
CA ILE A 61 4.03 -10.16 7.74
C ILE A 61 4.67 -9.38 8.86
N HIS A 62 5.65 -8.60 8.52
CA HIS A 62 6.29 -7.70 9.46
C HIS A 62 6.19 -6.30 8.91
N ILE A 63 5.29 -5.55 9.45
CA ILE A 63 5.11 -4.19 8.97
C ILE A 63 5.10 -3.22 10.11
#